data_375ebfc72f936c618cb529536ed76050
#
_entry.id   375ebfc72f936c618cb529536ed76050
#
_cell.length_a   1.000
_cell.length_b   1.000
_cell.length_c   1.000
_cell.angle_alpha   90.00
_cell.angle_beta   90.00
_cell.angle_gamma   90.00
#
_symmetry.space_group_name_H-M   'P 1'
#
loop_
_entity.id
_entity.type
_entity.pdbx_description
1 polymer ?
#
loop_
_entity_poly.entity_id
_entity_poly.type
_entity_poly.pdbx_seq_one_letter_code
_entity_poly.pdbx_strand_id
1 'polypeptide(L)'
;MRSHLVAILLVGICIGCGRPAVSEHLRDRHKRIASTTAANPDKIGTRKELRDIIGVAHVNGKYYLTDEDFLNEGAEQVLALGSRVIKVWFHNPQQSYPFNSQWPDMDSLVEIAQSPYFRKLFGKPITTYIMMCFSMAGKASYWRNGVTEEQKLDEQRQFYELTKHLLTTYKGTGKTFILQHWEGDWLIRGSYDKNVDPKPEAISGMIEWLNARQEGVNQAREEVGLEEVWVYHAAEVNRVVSSLKEGRPNVVNTVLPHTKLDLVSYSAWDATTEHFENSQVFREALDFIATNMPDSLDFGNRNVYVGEFGMPENKFSTGQIQKVIPSVVETALDWGCPYIVYWQLYCNELEDRKQLLPVHSNDAVRGFWLIRPDGSKAWAWKLSYGLLSLGD
;
A
#
# COMPACT_ATOMS: atom_id res chain seq x y z
N MET A 1 -51.31 -51.26 28.97
CA MET A 1 -50.94 -51.80 27.66
C MET A 1 -50.29 -50.76 26.81
N ARG A 2 -49.12 -51.10 26.27
CA ARG A 2 -48.26 -50.41 25.33
C ARG A 2 -47.68 -49.08 25.80
N SER A 3 -46.46 -49.21 26.30
CA SER A 3 -45.38 -48.24 26.45
C SER A 3 -44.94 -47.71 25.10
N HIS A 4 -44.70 -46.37 24.94
CA HIS A 4 -43.90 -45.81 23.93
C HIS A 4 -42.68 -45.13 24.58
N LEU A 5 -41.52 -45.76 24.45
CA LEU A 5 -40.23 -45.18 24.70
C LEU A 5 -39.94 -44.12 23.61
N VAL A 6 -39.70 -42.88 24.04
CA VAL A 6 -39.14 -41.83 23.19
C VAL A 6 -37.65 -41.82 23.43
N ALA A 7 -36.90 -42.26 22.43
CA ALA A 7 -35.45 -42.15 22.42
C ALA A 7 -35.04 -40.70 22.06
N ILE A 8 -34.45 -39.98 23.03
CA ILE A 8 -33.83 -38.66 22.80
C ILE A 8 -32.45 -38.90 22.21
N LEU A 9 -32.32 -38.60 20.89
CA LEU A 9 -31.04 -38.54 20.21
C LEU A 9 -30.34 -37.23 20.61
N LEU A 10 -29.31 -37.29 21.46
CA LEU A 10 -28.39 -36.23 21.73
C LEU A 10 -27.45 -36.10 20.54
N VAL A 11 -27.73 -35.15 19.65
CA VAL A 11 -26.79 -34.72 18.62
C VAL A 11 -25.76 -33.79 19.28
N GLY A 12 -24.60 -34.34 19.55
CA GLY A 12 -23.44 -33.58 19.99
C GLY A 12 -22.98 -32.64 18.86
N ILE A 13 -23.25 -31.34 18.99
CA ILE A 13 -22.67 -30.33 18.13
C ILE A 13 -21.23 -30.13 18.59
N CYS A 14 -20.29 -30.77 17.90
CA CYS A 14 -18.90 -30.39 17.97
C CYS A 14 -18.77 -29.01 17.34
N ILE A 15 -18.64 -27.97 18.17
CA ILE A 15 -18.19 -26.65 17.74
C ILE A 15 -16.69 -26.79 17.45
N GLY A 16 -16.35 -27.28 16.26
CA GLY A 16 -15.04 -27.18 15.69
C GLY A 16 -14.75 -25.71 15.47
N CYS A 17 -13.70 -25.17 16.07
CA CYS A 17 -13.07 -23.91 15.67
C CYS A 17 -12.59 -24.05 14.22
N GLY A 18 -13.51 -23.86 13.26
CA GLY A 18 -13.19 -23.86 11.85
C GLY A 18 -12.29 -22.66 11.55
N ARG A 19 -11.04 -22.93 11.17
CA ARG A 19 -10.23 -21.97 10.42
C ARG A 19 -11.09 -21.46 9.26
N PRO A 20 -11.14 -20.14 8.96
CA PRO A 20 -11.86 -19.67 7.79
C PRO A 20 -11.33 -20.43 6.58
N ALA A 21 -12.22 -21.09 5.85
CA ALA A 21 -11.83 -21.86 4.68
C ALA A 21 -11.34 -20.87 3.63
N VAL A 22 -10.02 -20.77 3.50
CA VAL A 22 -9.40 -20.25 2.30
C VAL A 22 -9.82 -21.20 1.19
N SER A 23 -10.53 -20.71 0.18
CA SER A 23 -11.11 -21.60 -0.82
C SER A 23 -10.00 -22.43 -1.47
N GLU A 24 -10.24 -23.71 -1.74
CA GLU A 24 -9.30 -24.58 -2.47
C GLU A 24 -8.86 -23.94 -3.79
N HIS A 25 -9.72 -23.15 -4.37
CA HIS A 25 -9.50 -22.36 -5.57
C HIS A 25 -8.36 -21.32 -5.40
N LEU A 26 -8.22 -20.63 -4.26
CA LEU A 26 -7.08 -19.77 -3.96
C LEU A 26 -5.77 -20.57 -3.85
N ARG A 27 -5.83 -21.77 -3.27
CA ARG A 27 -4.65 -22.65 -3.13
C ARG A 27 -4.16 -23.17 -4.48
N ASP A 28 -5.07 -23.59 -5.36
CA ASP A 28 -4.71 -24.11 -6.69
C ASP A 28 -4.25 -22.99 -7.64
N ARG A 29 -4.83 -21.80 -7.52
CA ARG A 29 -4.36 -20.60 -8.22
C ARG A 29 -2.98 -20.15 -7.75
N HIS A 30 -2.71 -20.21 -6.45
CA HIS A 30 -1.37 -19.92 -5.91
C HIS A 30 -0.30 -20.77 -6.57
N LYS A 31 -0.55 -22.08 -6.75
CA LYS A 31 0.36 -22.97 -7.47
C LYS A 31 0.55 -22.58 -8.95
N ARG A 32 -0.49 -22.05 -9.62
CA ARG A 32 -0.41 -21.57 -11.01
C ARG A 32 0.29 -20.21 -11.11
N ILE A 33 -0.04 -19.25 -10.23
CA ILE A 33 0.58 -17.92 -10.21
C ILE A 33 2.07 -18.03 -9.89
N ALA A 34 2.45 -18.88 -8.96
CA ALA A 34 3.86 -19.21 -8.71
C ALA A 34 4.58 -19.78 -9.95
N SER A 35 3.83 -20.27 -10.96
CA SER A 35 4.38 -20.77 -12.23
C SER A 35 4.30 -19.74 -13.38
N THR A 36 3.44 -18.72 -13.30
CA THR A 36 3.20 -17.74 -14.38
C THR A 36 3.78 -16.35 -14.13
N THR A 37 4.17 -16.01 -12.90
CA THR A 37 4.89 -14.76 -12.59
C THR A 37 6.36 -14.77 -13.02
N ALA A 38 6.73 -15.64 -13.95
CA ALA A 38 8.00 -15.64 -14.64
C ALA A 38 8.03 -14.52 -15.71
N ALA A 39 7.94 -13.26 -15.30
CA ALA A 39 8.50 -12.17 -16.07
C ALA A 39 10.02 -12.28 -15.91
N ASN A 40 10.67 -12.82 -16.93
CA ASN A 40 12.11 -12.99 -17.06
C ASN A 40 12.81 -13.67 -15.86
N PRO A 41 12.79 -15.02 -15.78
CA PRO A 41 13.38 -15.78 -14.67
C PRO A 41 14.89 -15.56 -14.48
N ASP A 42 15.57 -15.01 -15.48
CA ASP A 42 17.01 -14.76 -15.46
C ASP A 42 17.40 -13.48 -14.70
N LYS A 43 16.44 -12.60 -14.37
CA LYS A 43 16.68 -11.35 -13.64
C LYS A 43 16.20 -11.33 -12.19
N ILE A 44 15.27 -12.21 -11.81
CA ILE A 44 14.74 -12.27 -10.44
C ILE A 44 14.85 -13.72 -9.95
N GLY A 45 15.95 -14.05 -9.29
CA GLY A 45 16.38 -15.41 -8.94
C GLY A 45 15.57 -16.14 -7.87
N THR A 46 14.37 -15.70 -7.48
CA THR A 46 13.54 -16.43 -6.50
C THR A 46 12.06 -16.21 -6.75
N ARG A 47 11.26 -17.29 -6.65
CA ARG A 47 9.80 -17.19 -6.67
C ARG A 47 9.35 -16.22 -5.56
N LYS A 48 8.62 -15.17 -5.93
CA LYS A 48 8.04 -14.23 -4.98
C LYS A 48 6.92 -14.95 -4.24
N GLU A 49 7.08 -15.20 -2.96
CA GLU A 49 6.08 -15.81 -2.10
C GLU A 49 4.96 -14.78 -1.78
N LEU A 50 3.76 -15.24 -1.41
CA LEU A 50 2.64 -14.33 -1.07
C LEU A 50 3.02 -13.33 0.03
N ARG A 51 3.88 -13.70 0.96
CA ARG A 51 4.39 -12.82 2.01
C ARG A 51 5.20 -11.62 1.49
N ASP A 52 5.73 -11.72 0.25
CA ASP A 52 6.45 -10.65 -0.44
C ASP A 52 5.59 -9.87 -1.43
N ILE A 53 4.30 -10.21 -1.55
CA ILE A 53 3.33 -9.57 -2.43
C ILE A 53 2.24 -8.86 -1.61
N ILE A 54 1.65 -9.58 -0.64
CA ILE A 54 0.55 -9.05 0.18
C ILE A 54 1.12 -8.27 1.34
N GLY A 55 0.88 -6.96 1.33
CA GLY A 55 1.36 -6.00 2.32
C GLY A 55 0.25 -5.33 3.11
N VAL A 56 0.67 -4.54 4.07
CA VAL A 56 -0.21 -3.76 4.95
C VAL A 56 0.31 -2.34 5.08
N ALA A 57 -0.60 -1.35 5.00
CA ALA A 57 -0.30 0.02 5.36
C ALA A 57 -0.32 0.19 6.89
N HIS A 58 0.69 0.86 7.41
CA HIS A 58 0.73 1.36 8.79
C HIS A 58 0.95 2.86 8.76
N VAL A 59 -0.14 3.61 8.81
CA VAL A 59 -0.14 5.06 8.56
C VAL A 59 -1.05 5.78 9.54
N ASN A 60 -0.45 6.61 10.40
CA ASN A 60 -1.17 7.60 11.22
C ASN A 60 -2.35 7.02 12.04
N GLY A 61 -2.24 5.77 12.53
CA GLY A 61 -3.26 5.13 13.36
C GLY A 61 -3.59 5.96 14.60
N LYS A 62 -4.81 5.82 15.11
CA LYS A 62 -5.33 6.65 16.23
C LYS A 62 -5.24 5.97 17.59
N TYR A 63 -4.56 4.83 17.66
CA TYR A 63 -4.31 4.04 18.87
C TYR A 63 -3.04 3.20 18.71
N TYR A 64 -2.52 2.73 19.80
CA TYR A 64 -1.40 1.80 19.90
C TYR A 64 -1.74 0.70 20.92
N LEU A 65 -0.97 -0.37 20.96
CA LEU A 65 -1.27 -1.55 21.79
C LEU A 65 -0.12 -1.95 22.71
N THR A 66 1.09 -1.43 22.50
CA THR A 66 2.29 -1.77 23.28
C THR A 66 3.07 -0.51 23.64
N ASP A 67 4.11 -0.65 24.47
CA ASP A 67 5.03 0.45 24.83
C ASP A 67 6.17 0.66 23.81
N GLU A 68 6.18 -0.11 22.73
CA GLU A 68 7.11 0.04 21.59
C GLU A 68 6.84 1.37 20.85
N ASP A 69 7.87 1.97 20.24
CA ASP A 69 7.63 3.11 19.36
C ASP A 69 6.64 2.73 18.26
N PHE A 70 5.69 3.64 17.98
CA PHE A 70 4.51 3.30 17.19
C PHE A 70 4.82 2.83 15.77
N LEU A 71 5.90 3.33 15.14
CA LEU A 71 6.33 2.88 13.82
C LEU A 71 6.75 1.41 13.87
N ASN A 72 7.55 1.03 14.85
CA ASN A 72 8.07 -0.32 14.96
C ASN A 72 7.08 -1.30 15.60
N GLU A 73 6.16 -0.85 16.47
CA GLU A 73 5.02 -1.65 16.91
C GLU A 73 4.23 -2.15 15.69
N GLY A 74 3.88 -1.25 14.77
CA GLY A 74 3.16 -1.65 13.56
C GLY A 74 3.94 -2.63 12.69
N ALA A 75 5.24 -2.44 12.55
CA ALA A 75 6.09 -3.34 11.78
C ALA A 75 6.15 -4.76 12.39
N GLU A 76 6.20 -4.89 13.74
CA GLU A 76 6.12 -6.18 14.42
C GLU A 76 4.76 -6.86 14.17
N GLN A 77 3.66 -6.11 14.16
CA GLN A 77 2.35 -6.68 13.85
C GLN A 77 2.24 -7.13 12.38
N VAL A 78 2.86 -6.42 11.43
CA VAL A 78 2.93 -6.84 10.02
C VAL A 78 3.72 -8.14 9.88
N LEU A 79 4.84 -8.26 10.57
CA LEU A 79 5.62 -9.52 10.63
C LEU A 79 4.84 -10.65 11.31
N ALA A 80 4.14 -10.36 12.41
CA ALA A 80 3.27 -11.34 13.10
C ALA A 80 2.09 -11.81 12.23
N LEU A 81 1.64 -10.99 11.27
CA LEU A 81 0.67 -11.38 10.24
C LEU A 81 1.28 -12.37 9.24
N GLY A 82 2.61 -12.43 9.13
CA GLY A 82 3.36 -13.21 8.13
C GLY A 82 3.73 -12.43 6.88
N SER A 83 3.41 -11.14 6.78
CA SER A 83 3.77 -10.29 5.64
C SER A 83 5.21 -9.75 5.78
N ARG A 84 5.87 -9.56 4.64
CA ARG A 84 7.17 -8.89 4.53
C ARG A 84 7.10 -7.61 3.68
N VAL A 85 5.91 -7.09 3.45
CA VAL A 85 5.65 -5.84 2.73
C VAL A 85 4.92 -4.86 3.64
N ILE A 86 5.48 -3.67 3.81
CA ILE A 86 4.87 -2.61 4.63
C ILE A 86 4.79 -1.30 3.84
N LYS A 87 3.64 -0.61 3.89
CA LYS A 87 3.51 0.78 3.43
C LYS A 87 3.53 1.71 4.64
N VAL A 88 4.43 2.70 4.61
CA VAL A 88 4.62 3.66 5.69
C VAL A 88 4.62 5.09 5.18
N TRP A 89 4.30 6.02 6.06
CA TRP A 89 4.40 7.46 5.81
C TRP A 89 5.82 7.93 6.13
N PHE A 90 6.53 8.35 5.09
CA PHE A 90 7.94 8.78 5.19
C PHE A 90 8.08 10.31 5.10
N HIS A 91 7.04 11.01 5.54
CA HIS A 91 6.99 12.48 5.58
C HIS A 91 6.31 12.89 6.89
N ASN A 92 6.87 13.89 7.59
CA ASN A 92 6.39 14.31 8.92
C ASN A 92 6.15 13.13 9.88
N PRO A 93 7.15 12.26 10.12
CA PRO A 93 6.95 11.03 10.89
C PRO A 93 6.54 11.30 12.35
N GLN A 94 6.92 12.44 12.93
CA GLN A 94 6.48 12.88 14.24
C GLN A 94 4.96 13.07 14.36
N GLN A 95 4.30 13.41 13.25
CA GLN A 95 2.83 13.50 13.20
C GLN A 95 2.17 12.15 12.89
N SER A 96 2.85 11.33 12.09
CA SER A 96 2.32 10.04 11.62
C SER A 96 2.50 8.93 12.64
N TYR A 97 3.54 9.02 13.49
CA TYR A 97 3.89 8.02 14.49
C TYR A 97 4.19 8.68 15.84
N PRO A 98 3.21 9.37 16.46
CA PRO A 98 3.43 10.17 17.67
C PRO A 98 3.56 9.36 18.96
N PHE A 99 3.04 8.10 18.98
CA PHE A 99 2.95 7.32 20.21
C PHE A 99 4.28 6.65 20.55
N ASN A 100 4.66 6.73 21.82
CA ASN A 100 5.86 6.09 22.40
C ASN A 100 7.16 6.42 21.63
N SER A 101 7.25 7.62 21.07
CA SER A 101 8.39 8.06 20.25
C SER A 101 8.75 9.51 20.52
N GLN A 102 10.04 9.83 20.39
CA GLN A 102 10.59 11.17 20.47
C GLN A 102 11.40 11.42 19.18
N TRP A 103 10.72 11.96 18.18
CA TRP A 103 11.34 12.22 16.88
C TRP A 103 12.29 13.40 16.97
N PRO A 104 13.52 13.30 16.46
CA PRO A 104 14.39 14.45 16.30
C PRO A 104 13.86 15.40 15.22
N ASP A 105 14.35 16.64 15.23
CA ASP A 105 14.19 17.54 14.09
C ASP A 105 15.01 17.00 12.91
N MET A 106 14.43 17.06 11.71
CA MET A 106 15.01 16.49 10.49
C MET A 106 14.70 17.40 9.31
N ASP A 107 15.74 17.79 8.58
CA ASP A 107 15.67 18.76 7.48
C ASP A 107 15.83 18.11 6.08
N SER A 108 16.05 16.79 6.03
CA SER A 108 16.22 16.05 4.78
C SER A 108 15.60 14.67 4.81
N LEU A 109 15.28 14.10 3.65
CA LEU A 109 14.81 12.74 3.52
C LEU A 109 15.84 11.72 4.02
N VAL A 110 17.13 12.02 3.87
CA VAL A 110 18.23 11.17 4.36
C VAL A 110 18.23 11.14 5.90
N GLU A 111 18.03 12.27 6.56
CA GLU A 111 17.94 12.33 8.04
C GLU A 111 16.74 11.54 8.56
N ILE A 112 15.59 11.57 7.86
CA ILE A 112 14.45 10.71 8.19
C ILE A 112 14.85 9.23 8.10
N ALA A 113 15.53 8.80 7.02
CA ALA A 113 15.99 7.43 6.86
C ALA A 113 17.02 7.02 7.93
N GLN A 114 17.84 7.96 8.40
CA GLN A 114 18.87 7.76 9.42
C GLN A 114 18.33 7.88 10.85
N SER A 115 17.08 8.29 11.05
CA SER A 115 16.47 8.38 12.38
C SER A 115 16.51 7.02 13.10
N PRO A 116 16.57 6.99 14.44
CA PRO A 116 16.63 5.74 15.20
C PRO A 116 15.46 4.79 14.83
N TYR A 117 14.28 5.34 14.59
CA TYR A 117 13.07 4.59 14.33
C TYR A 117 13.04 3.97 12.93
N PHE A 118 13.43 4.72 11.88
CA PHE A 118 13.52 4.15 10.54
C PHE A 118 14.71 3.20 10.37
N ARG A 119 15.86 3.48 11.01
CA ARG A 119 16.97 2.50 11.03
C ARG A 119 16.54 1.18 11.67
N LYS A 120 15.77 1.23 12.76
CA LYS A 120 15.22 0.04 13.42
C LYS A 120 14.21 -0.69 12.50
N LEU A 121 13.31 0.06 11.86
CA LEU A 121 12.37 -0.48 10.87
C LEU A 121 13.09 -1.18 9.72
N PHE A 122 14.09 -0.51 9.11
CA PHE A 122 14.83 -1.06 7.98
C PHE A 122 15.76 -2.22 8.38
N GLY A 123 16.06 -2.39 9.66
CA GLY A 123 16.76 -3.55 10.21
C GLY A 123 15.91 -4.82 10.33
N LYS A 124 14.57 -4.72 10.25
CA LYS A 124 13.67 -5.86 10.39
C LYS A 124 13.67 -6.77 9.14
N PRO A 125 13.22 -8.04 9.27
CA PRO A 125 13.13 -9.00 8.15
C PRO A 125 11.96 -8.71 7.20
N ILE A 126 11.70 -7.45 6.91
CA ILE A 126 10.79 -6.94 5.89
C ILE A 126 11.59 -6.81 4.59
N THR A 127 11.03 -7.28 3.49
CA THR A 127 11.69 -7.27 2.17
C THR A 127 11.30 -6.06 1.33
N THR A 128 10.10 -5.50 1.53
CA THR A 128 9.63 -4.36 0.73
C THR A 128 9.04 -3.27 1.61
N TYR A 129 9.58 -2.07 1.44
CA TYR A 129 9.12 -0.84 2.11
C TYR A 129 8.53 0.09 1.05
N ILE A 130 7.22 0.33 1.11
CA ILE A 130 6.53 1.33 0.29
C ILE A 130 6.46 2.61 1.13
N MET A 131 7.19 3.63 0.70
CA MET A 131 7.40 4.85 1.48
C MET A 131 6.70 6.02 0.82
N MET A 132 5.72 6.60 1.49
CA MET A 132 5.09 7.82 1.03
C MET A 132 5.99 9.03 1.35
N CYS A 133 6.66 9.54 0.32
CA CYS A 133 7.70 10.57 0.38
C CYS A 133 7.23 11.88 -0.25
N PHE A 134 7.51 12.98 0.44
CA PHE A 134 7.54 14.33 -0.15
C PHE A 134 8.87 14.98 0.21
N SER A 135 9.41 15.78 -0.72
CA SER A 135 10.61 16.57 -0.44
C SER A 135 10.37 17.54 0.71
N MET A 136 11.45 17.94 1.38
CA MET A 136 11.39 18.90 2.49
C MET A 136 11.24 20.36 2.02
N ALA A 137 11.24 20.61 0.72
CA ALA A 137 11.26 21.95 0.11
C ALA A 137 9.94 22.75 0.22
N GLY A 138 8.94 22.28 0.94
CA GLY A 138 7.70 23.03 1.11
C GLY A 138 6.42 22.21 1.10
N LYS A 139 5.32 22.80 0.60
CA LYS A 139 4.03 22.11 0.54
C LYS A 139 4.07 20.98 -0.48
N ALA A 140 3.47 19.83 -0.17
CA ALA A 140 3.40 18.64 -1.01
C ALA A 140 2.87 18.86 -2.45
N SER A 141 2.29 20.00 -2.73
CA SER A 141 1.66 20.35 -4.02
C SER A 141 2.08 21.73 -4.54
N TYR A 142 3.30 22.20 -4.23
CA TYR A 142 3.81 23.49 -4.69
C TYR A 142 3.84 23.59 -6.21
N TRP A 143 4.08 22.48 -6.89
CA TRP A 143 4.19 22.32 -8.34
C TRP A 143 2.87 22.59 -9.12
N ARG A 144 1.72 22.70 -8.45
CA ARG A 144 0.43 22.93 -9.13
C ARG A 144 0.32 24.22 -9.92
N ASN A 145 1.16 25.20 -9.66
CA ASN A 145 1.22 26.46 -10.42
C ASN A 145 2.45 26.55 -11.34
N GLY A 146 3.03 25.41 -11.69
CA GLY A 146 4.29 25.30 -12.40
C GLY A 146 5.46 25.00 -11.47
N VAL A 147 6.56 24.51 -12.04
CA VAL A 147 7.79 24.16 -11.33
C VAL A 147 8.94 25.01 -11.87
N THR A 148 9.71 25.65 -10.98
CA THR A 148 10.93 26.37 -11.37
C THR A 148 12.09 25.39 -11.54
N GLU A 149 13.14 25.80 -12.27
CA GLU A 149 14.36 24.97 -12.41
C GLU A 149 15.01 24.67 -11.06
N GLU A 150 15.02 25.64 -10.14
CA GLU A 150 15.53 25.45 -8.78
C GLU A 150 14.75 24.37 -8.03
N GLN A 151 13.43 24.38 -8.13
CA GLN A 151 12.54 23.38 -7.50
C GLN A 151 12.75 21.98 -8.11
N LYS A 152 12.95 21.88 -9.45
CA LYS A 152 13.26 20.60 -10.10
C LYS A 152 14.59 20.04 -9.62
N LEU A 153 15.62 20.87 -9.57
CA LEU A 153 16.95 20.47 -9.10
C LEU A 153 16.92 20.04 -7.62
N ASP A 154 16.12 20.70 -6.78
CA ASP A 154 15.98 20.32 -5.38
C ASP A 154 15.24 18.98 -5.22
N GLU A 155 14.14 18.74 -5.96
CA GLU A 155 13.45 17.45 -5.99
C GLU A 155 14.39 16.32 -6.46
N GLN A 156 15.09 16.54 -7.57
CA GLN A 156 16.06 15.59 -8.12
C GLN A 156 17.14 15.26 -7.08
N ARG A 157 17.73 16.29 -6.46
CA ARG A 157 18.77 16.15 -5.43
C ARG A 157 18.29 15.34 -4.24
N GLN A 158 17.12 15.66 -3.66
CA GLN A 158 16.61 14.97 -2.47
C GLN A 158 16.31 13.50 -2.74
N PHE A 159 15.75 13.16 -3.90
CA PHE A 159 15.49 11.77 -4.30
C PHE A 159 16.79 11.03 -4.67
N TYR A 160 17.77 11.72 -5.28
CA TYR A 160 19.11 11.16 -5.49
C TYR A 160 19.80 10.82 -4.17
N GLU A 161 19.85 11.76 -3.23
CA GLU A 161 20.52 11.57 -1.93
C GLU A 161 19.88 10.44 -1.12
N LEU A 162 18.54 10.40 -1.04
CA LEU A 162 17.82 9.31 -0.36
C LEU A 162 18.09 7.96 -1.04
N THR A 163 17.99 7.89 -2.37
CA THR A 163 18.23 6.66 -3.12
C THR A 163 19.66 6.16 -2.93
N LYS A 164 20.65 7.04 -3.05
CA LYS A 164 22.06 6.74 -2.82
C LYS A 164 22.30 6.21 -1.41
N HIS A 165 21.69 6.84 -0.40
CA HIS A 165 21.77 6.39 1.00
C HIS A 165 21.21 4.96 1.14
N LEU A 166 20.03 4.69 0.62
CA LEU A 166 19.37 3.38 0.70
C LEU A 166 20.18 2.28 -0.01
N LEU A 167 20.63 2.54 -1.23
CA LEU A 167 21.44 1.60 -2.01
C LEU A 167 22.78 1.29 -1.33
N THR A 168 23.43 2.29 -0.75
CA THR A 168 24.74 2.11 -0.09
C THR A 168 24.59 1.40 1.26
N THR A 169 23.60 1.81 2.07
CA THR A 169 23.45 1.33 3.45
C THR A 169 22.90 -0.08 3.52
N TYR A 170 22.00 -0.45 2.60
CA TYR A 170 21.29 -1.75 2.61
C TYR A 170 21.75 -2.70 1.48
N LYS A 171 22.92 -2.45 0.91
CA LYS A 171 23.58 -3.34 -0.04
C LYS A 171 23.61 -4.79 0.47
N GLY A 172 23.28 -5.77 -0.36
CA GLY A 172 23.34 -7.20 -0.05
C GLY A 172 22.21 -7.71 0.88
N THR A 173 21.17 -6.90 1.14
CA THR A 173 20.11 -7.29 2.09
C THR A 173 18.85 -7.88 1.44
N GLY A 174 18.74 -7.86 0.12
CA GLY A 174 17.55 -8.31 -0.60
C GLY A 174 16.35 -7.34 -0.47
N LYS A 175 16.57 -6.11 0.02
CA LYS A 175 15.50 -5.15 0.29
C LYS A 175 15.08 -4.35 -0.93
N THR A 176 13.80 -4.05 -1.00
CA THR A 176 13.21 -3.16 -2.00
C THR A 176 12.58 -1.95 -1.30
N PHE A 177 12.90 -0.75 -1.77
CA PHE A 177 12.31 0.51 -1.32
C PHE A 177 11.54 1.13 -2.49
N ILE A 178 10.27 1.47 -2.28
CA ILE A 178 9.43 2.12 -3.29
C ILE A 178 9.07 3.52 -2.77
N LEU A 179 9.57 4.53 -3.46
CA LEU A 179 9.34 5.94 -3.12
C LEU A 179 8.09 6.39 -3.89
N GLN A 180 7.00 6.73 -3.20
CA GLN A 180 5.76 7.19 -3.84
C GLN A 180 5.22 8.46 -3.17
N HIS A 181 4.32 9.16 -3.85
CA HIS A 181 3.48 10.19 -3.24
C HIS A 181 2.11 9.61 -2.84
N TRP A 182 1.31 10.39 -2.11
CA TRP A 182 -0.06 10.03 -1.76
C TRP A 182 -1.04 10.50 -2.85
N GLU A 183 -2.07 9.74 -3.14
CA GLU A 183 -3.29 9.97 -3.95
C GLU A 183 -3.23 11.18 -4.92
N GLY A 184 -2.56 11.00 -6.04
CA GLY A 184 -2.22 12.05 -7.00
C GLY A 184 -3.40 12.83 -7.55
N ASP A 185 -4.56 12.18 -7.68
CA ASP A 185 -5.75 12.83 -8.21
C ASP A 185 -6.34 13.90 -7.28
N TRP A 186 -6.18 13.76 -5.96
CA TRP A 186 -6.52 14.84 -5.03
C TRP A 186 -5.45 15.92 -4.98
N LEU A 187 -4.17 15.52 -5.07
CA LEU A 187 -3.06 16.48 -5.10
C LEU A 187 -3.13 17.39 -6.32
N ILE A 188 -3.37 16.85 -7.51
CA ILE A 188 -3.38 17.62 -8.76
C ILE A 188 -4.57 18.58 -8.82
N ARG A 189 -5.72 18.19 -8.29
CA ARG A 189 -6.91 19.07 -8.19
C ARG A 189 -6.79 20.13 -7.10
N GLY A 190 -6.08 19.82 -6.02
CA GLY A 190 -6.09 20.60 -4.78
C GLY A 190 -7.45 20.61 -4.09
N SER A 191 -8.27 19.61 -4.35
CA SER A 191 -9.63 19.47 -3.84
C SER A 191 -9.99 17.98 -3.72
N TYR A 192 -10.82 17.64 -2.73
CA TYR A 192 -11.49 16.34 -2.62
C TYR A 192 -12.82 16.27 -3.39
N ASP A 193 -13.20 17.33 -4.10
CA ASP A 193 -14.36 17.30 -4.99
C ASP A 193 -14.00 16.59 -6.30
N LYS A 194 -14.57 15.41 -6.49
CA LYS A 194 -14.36 14.59 -7.69
C LYS A 194 -14.87 15.23 -8.99
N ASN A 195 -15.69 16.28 -8.90
CA ASN A 195 -16.24 17.00 -10.05
C ASN A 195 -15.34 18.15 -10.53
N VAL A 196 -14.31 18.50 -9.77
CA VAL A 196 -13.31 19.50 -10.17
C VAL A 196 -12.26 18.83 -11.04
N ASP A 197 -12.06 19.28 -12.26
CA ASP A 197 -10.99 18.79 -13.12
C ASP A 197 -9.65 19.49 -12.80
N PRO A 198 -8.50 18.80 -12.98
CA PRO A 198 -7.19 19.41 -12.80
C PRO A 198 -6.94 20.50 -13.84
N LYS A 199 -6.24 21.55 -13.43
CA LYS A 199 -5.85 22.63 -14.35
C LYS A 199 -4.68 22.18 -15.24
N PRO A 200 -4.55 22.70 -16.48
CA PRO A 200 -3.44 22.39 -17.36
C PRO A 200 -2.07 22.63 -16.72
N GLU A 201 -1.91 23.71 -15.97
CA GLU A 201 -0.67 24.05 -15.27
C GLU A 201 -0.32 23.05 -14.19
N ALA A 202 -1.33 22.49 -13.50
CA ALA A 202 -1.14 21.46 -12.49
C ALA A 202 -0.75 20.11 -13.12
N ILE A 203 -1.29 19.80 -14.30
CA ILE A 203 -0.91 18.61 -15.07
C ILE A 203 0.57 18.72 -15.49
N SER A 204 0.97 19.82 -16.14
CA SER A 204 2.36 20.05 -16.55
C SER A 204 3.30 20.02 -15.35
N GLY A 205 2.92 20.71 -14.26
CA GLY A 205 3.74 20.75 -13.05
C GLY A 205 3.93 19.37 -12.40
N MET A 206 2.90 18.53 -12.39
CA MET A 206 3.01 17.17 -11.85
C MET A 206 3.90 16.27 -12.71
N ILE A 207 3.84 16.41 -14.03
CA ILE A 207 4.73 15.68 -14.97
C ILE A 207 6.19 16.05 -14.69
N GLU A 208 6.51 17.35 -14.63
CA GLU A 208 7.87 17.83 -14.36
C GLU A 208 8.37 17.39 -12.98
N TRP A 209 7.53 17.49 -11.96
CA TRP A 209 7.82 17.08 -10.59
C TRP A 209 8.13 15.58 -10.48
N LEU A 210 7.31 14.71 -11.10
CA LEU A 210 7.53 13.26 -11.08
C LEU A 210 8.78 12.85 -11.87
N ASN A 211 9.02 13.48 -13.04
CA ASN A 211 10.20 13.19 -13.84
C ASN A 211 11.49 13.67 -13.16
N ALA A 212 11.49 14.79 -12.44
CA ALA A 212 12.64 15.25 -11.66
C ALA A 212 13.01 14.23 -10.54
N ARG A 213 12.03 13.69 -9.83
CA ARG A 213 12.24 12.63 -8.84
C ARG A 213 12.82 11.36 -9.45
N GLN A 214 12.24 10.92 -10.58
CA GLN A 214 12.71 9.73 -11.28
C GLN A 214 14.15 9.89 -11.75
N GLU A 215 14.52 11.08 -12.23
CA GLU A 215 15.89 11.37 -12.64
C GLU A 215 16.86 11.26 -11.47
N GLY A 216 16.50 11.77 -10.30
CA GLY A 216 17.30 11.62 -9.08
C GLY A 216 17.51 10.15 -8.69
N VAL A 217 16.45 9.33 -8.76
CA VAL A 217 16.53 7.89 -8.51
C VAL A 217 17.44 7.20 -9.53
N ASN A 218 17.28 7.51 -10.82
CA ASN A 218 18.10 6.92 -11.89
C ASN A 218 19.58 7.28 -11.74
N GLN A 219 19.89 8.54 -11.48
CA GLN A 219 21.26 9.00 -11.26
C GLN A 219 21.95 8.26 -10.12
N ALA A 220 21.25 8.05 -8.99
CA ALA A 220 21.81 7.30 -7.86
C ALA A 220 22.04 5.82 -8.20
N ARG A 221 21.13 5.19 -8.96
CA ARG A 221 21.29 3.79 -9.42
C ARG A 221 22.47 3.63 -10.36
N GLU A 222 22.66 4.57 -11.29
CA GLU A 222 23.80 4.56 -12.22
C GLU A 222 25.13 4.72 -11.48
N GLU A 223 25.18 5.57 -10.46
CA GLU A 223 26.39 5.81 -9.69
C GLU A 223 26.75 4.67 -8.74
N VAL A 224 25.75 4.14 -8.00
CA VAL A 224 26.00 3.16 -6.93
C VAL A 224 25.91 1.72 -7.44
N GLY A 225 25.05 1.47 -8.42
CA GLY A 225 24.67 0.12 -8.86
C GLY A 225 23.63 -0.54 -7.94
N LEU A 226 23.09 -1.69 -8.40
CA LEU A 226 22.08 -2.46 -7.70
C LEU A 226 22.71 -3.79 -7.21
N GLU A 227 23.16 -3.82 -5.96
CA GLU A 227 23.79 -5.01 -5.38
C GLU A 227 22.86 -5.63 -4.32
N GLU A 228 21.89 -6.43 -4.77
CA GLU A 228 20.86 -7.07 -3.93
C GLU A 228 20.13 -6.08 -3.03
N VAL A 229 19.88 -4.87 -3.54
CA VAL A 229 19.02 -3.84 -2.97
C VAL A 229 18.41 -3.03 -4.11
N TRP A 230 17.14 -2.68 -4.03
CA TRP A 230 16.42 -1.98 -5.09
C TRP A 230 15.72 -0.76 -4.53
N VAL A 231 15.76 0.32 -5.29
CA VAL A 231 14.97 1.53 -5.01
C VAL A 231 14.20 1.89 -6.28
N TYR A 232 12.89 1.98 -6.18
CA TYR A 232 11.98 2.32 -7.26
C TYR A 232 11.19 3.58 -6.94
N HIS A 233 10.76 4.29 -7.98
CA HIS A 233 9.90 5.45 -7.85
C HIS A 233 8.51 5.16 -8.46
N ALA A 234 7.45 5.58 -7.77
CA ALA A 234 6.07 5.34 -8.19
C ALA A 234 5.21 6.61 -8.06
N ALA A 235 4.26 6.78 -8.97
CA ALA A 235 3.12 7.65 -8.75
C ALA A 235 1.96 6.87 -8.11
N GLU A 236 1.09 7.54 -7.35
CA GLU A 236 -0.17 6.95 -6.88
C GLU A 236 -1.37 7.61 -7.55
N VAL A 237 -2.24 6.80 -8.17
CA VAL A 237 -3.50 7.18 -8.80
C VAL A 237 -4.70 6.69 -7.99
N ASN A 238 -5.84 7.40 -8.01
CA ASN A 238 -6.99 7.04 -7.16
C ASN A 238 -8.37 7.35 -7.77
N ARG A 239 -8.44 7.96 -8.97
CA ARG A 239 -9.72 8.28 -9.67
C ARG A 239 -9.76 7.69 -11.08
N VAL A 240 -9.35 6.43 -11.20
CA VAL A 240 -9.17 5.72 -12.48
C VAL A 240 -10.48 5.43 -13.19
N VAL A 241 -11.52 5.04 -12.43
CA VAL A 241 -12.82 4.63 -12.99
C VAL A 241 -13.51 5.77 -13.73
N SER A 242 -13.39 7.02 -13.24
CA SER A 242 -13.97 8.18 -13.93
C SER A 242 -13.23 8.52 -15.23
N SER A 243 -11.92 8.27 -15.32
CA SER A 243 -11.20 8.37 -16.60
C SER A 243 -11.62 7.29 -17.57
N LEU A 244 -11.67 6.04 -17.09
CA LEU A 244 -12.04 4.87 -17.91
C LEU A 244 -13.45 4.97 -18.49
N LYS A 245 -14.44 5.38 -17.67
CA LYS A 245 -15.86 5.34 -18.08
C LYS A 245 -16.36 6.65 -18.69
N GLU A 246 -15.80 7.79 -18.27
CA GLU A 246 -16.31 9.12 -18.63
C GLU A 246 -15.28 9.96 -19.39
N GLY A 247 -14.03 9.47 -19.55
CA GLY A 247 -12.96 10.21 -20.21
C GLY A 247 -12.47 11.42 -19.42
N ARG A 248 -12.77 11.51 -18.11
CA ARG A 248 -12.37 12.65 -17.27
C ARG A 248 -10.85 12.76 -17.16
N PRO A 249 -10.30 13.99 -17.16
CA PRO A 249 -8.88 14.18 -16.97
C PRO A 249 -8.48 13.85 -15.51
N ASN A 250 -7.60 12.88 -15.37
CA ASN A 250 -7.03 12.41 -14.10
C ASN A 250 -5.55 12.09 -14.30
N VAL A 251 -4.83 11.80 -13.23
CA VAL A 251 -3.40 11.47 -13.29
C VAL A 251 -3.14 10.33 -14.27
N VAL A 252 -4.00 9.32 -14.28
CA VAL A 252 -3.82 8.12 -15.12
C VAL A 252 -3.75 8.43 -16.61
N ASN A 253 -4.57 9.33 -17.14
CA ASN A 253 -4.66 9.60 -18.59
C ASN A 253 -4.03 10.93 -19.03
N THR A 254 -3.64 11.81 -18.07
CA THR A 254 -3.05 13.11 -18.40
C THR A 254 -1.60 13.27 -17.93
N VAL A 255 -1.16 12.49 -16.94
CA VAL A 255 0.19 12.60 -16.36
C VAL A 255 1.02 11.35 -16.67
N LEU A 256 0.53 10.15 -16.36
CA LEU A 256 1.31 8.91 -16.50
C LEU A 256 1.89 8.71 -17.91
N PRO A 257 1.17 8.99 -19.03
CA PRO A 257 1.73 8.81 -20.38
C PRO A 257 2.99 9.65 -20.68
N HIS A 258 3.25 10.68 -19.87
CA HIS A 258 4.35 11.61 -20.02
C HIS A 258 5.46 11.45 -18.97
N THR A 259 5.42 10.35 -18.20
CA THR A 259 6.39 10.06 -17.13
C THR A 259 7.26 8.85 -17.49
N LYS A 260 8.38 8.69 -16.75
CA LYS A 260 9.33 7.58 -16.91
C LYS A 260 9.44 6.77 -15.60
N LEU A 261 8.35 6.65 -14.88
CA LEU A 261 8.31 6.00 -13.56
C LEU A 261 8.55 4.48 -13.65
N ASP A 262 9.04 3.89 -12.57
CA ASP A 262 9.21 2.45 -12.48
C ASP A 262 7.88 1.73 -12.24
N LEU A 263 7.02 2.29 -11.39
CA LEU A 263 5.77 1.68 -10.92
C LEU A 263 4.63 2.70 -10.81
N VAL A 264 3.41 2.18 -10.78
CA VAL A 264 2.20 2.93 -10.41
C VAL A 264 1.50 2.23 -9.26
N SER A 265 1.22 2.98 -8.20
CA SER A 265 0.35 2.61 -7.09
C SER A 265 -1.10 2.94 -7.43
N TYR A 266 -1.99 1.99 -7.31
CA TYR A 266 -3.41 2.25 -7.40
C TYR A 266 -4.06 2.23 -6.01
N SER A 267 -4.48 3.41 -5.52
CA SER A 267 -5.36 3.56 -4.37
C SER A 267 -6.78 3.28 -4.86
N ALA A 268 -7.22 2.02 -4.76
CA ALA A 268 -8.26 1.42 -5.60
C ALA A 268 -9.70 1.60 -5.08
N TRP A 269 -9.95 2.63 -4.24
CA TRP A 269 -11.25 2.85 -3.59
C TRP A 269 -12.40 3.01 -4.58
N ASP A 270 -12.17 3.72 -5.68
CA ASP A 270 -13.18 3.96 -6.71
C ASP A 270 -13.60 2.69 -7.47
N ALA A 271 -12.73 1.67 -7.56
CA ALA A 271 -13.04 0.41 -8.22
C ALA A 271 -13.44 -0.71 -7.23
N THR A 272 -12.91 -0.70 -6.00
CA THR A 272 -13.11 -1.81 -5.05
C THR A 272 -14.18 -1.53 -4.00
N THR A 273 -14.33 -0.28 -3.56
CA THR A 273 -15.30 0.12 -2.52
C THR A 273 -16.51 0.84 -3.09
N GLU A 274 -16.31 1.81 -4.01
CA GLU A 274 -17.44 2.49 -4.68
C GLU A 274 -18.19 1.53 -5.65
N HIS A 275 -17.50 0.53 -6.23
CA HIS A 275 -18.06 -0.46 -7.16
C HIS A 275 -17.94 -1.91 -6.64
N PHE A 276 -18.03 -2.10 -5.32
CA PHE A 276 -17.78 -3.40 -4.66
C PHE A 276 -18.65 -4.56 -5.14
N GLU A 277 -19.77 -4.28 -5.80
CA GLU A 277 -20.67 -5.32 -6.35
C GLU A 277 -20.17 -5.89 -7.69
N ASN A 278 -19.25 -5.20 -8.36
CA ASN A 278 -18.76 -5.57 -9.70
C ASN A 278 -17.23 -5.60 -9.75
N SER A 279 -16.64 -6.76 -9.50
CA SER A 279 -15.19 -6.97 -9.54
C SER A 279 -14.55 -6.76 -10.91
N GLN A 280 -15.33 -6.81 -12.01
CA GLN A 280 -14.83 -6.55 -13.35
C GLN A 280 -14.34 -5.11 -13.51
N VAL A 281 -14.97 -4.14 -12.83
CA VAL A 281 -14.54 -2.73 -12.85
C VAL A 281 -13.09 -2.59 -12.35
N PHE A 282 -12.70 -3.35 -11.33
CA PHE A 282 -11.35 -3.31 -10.81
C PHE A 282 -10.33 -3.86 -11.80
N ARG A 283 -10.64 -4.96 -12.49
CA ARG A 283 -9.77 -5.51 -13.55
C ARG A 283 -9.60 -4.52 -14.70
N GLU A 284 -10.71 -3.95 -15.18
CA GLU A 284 -10.70 -2.93 -16.24
C GLU A 284 -9.87 -1.69 -15.86
N ALA A 285 -9.93 -1.27 -14.58
CA ALA A 285 -9.12 -0.17 -14.08
C ALA A 285 -7.62 -0.50 -14.10
N LEU A 286 -7.22 -1.72 -13.70
CA LEU A 286 -5.81 -2.17 -13.79
C LEU A 286 -5.32 -2.20 -15.24
N ASP A 287 -6.12 -2.74 -16.16
CA ASP A 287 -5.80 -2.75 -17.61
C ASP A 287 -5.68 -1.33 -18.16
N PHE A 288 -6.56 -0.41 -17.74
CA PHE A 288 -6.53 0.98 -18.17
C PHE A 288 -5.29 1.72 -17.65
N ILE A 289 -4.88 1.50 -16.41
CA ILE A 289 -3.63 2.08 -15.88
C ILE A 289 -2.44 1.57 -16.69
N ALA A 290 -2.34 0.25 -16.89
CA ALA A 290 -1.24 -0.36 -17.63
C ALA A 290 -1.15 0.15 -19.09
N THR A 291 -2.29 0.43 -19.73
CA THR A 291 -2.33 1.00 -21.09
C THR A 291 -1.83 2.44 -21.14
N ASN A 292 -1.98 3.20 -20.06
CA ASN A 292 -1.57 4.61 -19.98
C ASN A 292 -0.18 4.81 -19.37
N MET A 293 0.39 3.79 -18.76
CA MET A 293 1.72 3.84 -18.16
C MET A 293 2.75 3.24 -19.13
N PRO A 294 3.85 3.95 -19.47
CA PRO A 294 4.95 3.37 -20.23
C PRO A 294 5.54 2.14 -19.52
N ASP A 295 5.97 1.15 -20.29
CA ASP A 295 6.65 -0.03 -19.76
C ASP A 295 7.92 0.37 -19.00
N SER A 296 8.13 -0.25 -17.84
CA SER A 296 9.35 -0.04 -17.06
C SER A 296 10.39 -1.15 -17.30
N LEU A 297 11.66 -0.85 -17.05
CA LEU A 297 12.77 -1.78 -17.33
C LEU A 297 12.66 -3.09 -16.54
N ASP A 298 12.24 -3.02 -15.27
CA ASP A 298 12.23 -4.19 -14.37
C ASP A 298 10.87 -4.89 -14.30
N PHE A 299 9.77 -4.19 -14.60
CA PHE A 299 8.41 -4.70 -14.46
C PHE A 299 7.67 -4.84 -15.80
N GLY A 300 8.22 -4.31 -16.92
CA GLY A 300 7.54 -4.27 -18.20
C GLY A 300 6.19 -3.58 -18.08
N ASN A 301 5.14 -4.18 -18.66
CA ASN A 301 3.75 -3.71 -18.56
C ASN A 301 3.01 -4.22 -17.30
N ARG A 302 3.70 -4.90 -16.37
CA ARG A 302 3.17 -5.33 -15.06
C ARG A 302 3.65 -4.42 -13.93
N ASN A 303 3.81 -3.15 -14.24
CA ASN A 303 4.30 -2.10 -13.35
C ASN A 303 3.21 -1.39 -12.52
N VAL A 304 2.03 -2.01 -12.39
CA VAL A 304 0.91 -1.51 -11.58
C VAL A 304 0.72 -2.39 -10.35
N TYR A 305 0.68 -1.79 -9.16
CA TYR A 305 0.36 -2.48 -7.92
C TYR A 305 -0.82 -1.85 -7.19
N VAL A 306 -1.51 -2.63 -6.35
CA VAL A 306 -2.59 -2.14 -5.50
C VAL A 306 -1.98 -1.51 -4.26
N GLY A 307 -1.93 -0.18 -4.21
CA GLY A 307 -1.33 0.59 -3.11
C GLY A 307 -2.25 0.78 -1.92
N GLU A 308 -3.57 0.74 -2.17
CA GLU A 308 -4.59 0.80 -1.12
C GLU A 308 -5.87 0.09 -1.56
N PHE A 309 -6.39 -0.77 -0.71
CA PHE A 309 -7.74 -1.31 -0.77
C PHE A 309 -8.18 -1.76 0.63
N GLY A 310 -9.45 -1.78 0.91
CA GLY A 310 -9.98 -2.22 2.20
C GLY A 310 -11.48 -1.98 2.29
N MET A 311 -12.08 -2.40 3.42
CA MET A 311 -13.47 -2.11 3.74
C MET A 311 -13.60 -1.80 5.23
N PRO A 312 -14.17 -0.64 5.61
CA PRO A 312 -14.32 -0.28 7.02
C PRO A 312 -15.42 -1.14 7.68
N GLU A 313 -15.03 -1.94 8.67
CA GLU A 313 -15.94 -2.87 9.35
C GLU A 313 -17.15 -2.19 10.02
N ASN A 314 -17.01 -0.92 10.43
CA ASN A 314 -18.11 -0.17 11.04
C ASN A 314 -19.10 0.42 10.00
N LYS A 315 -18.84 0.26 8.70
CA LYS A 315 -19.69 0.79 7.61
C LYS A 315 -20.26 -0.29 6.70
N PHE A 316 -19.66 -1.48 6.67
CA PHE A 316 -20.09 -2.59 5.83
C PHE A 316 -20.40 -3.84 6.65
N SER A 317 -21.35 -4.63 6.16
CA SER A 317 -21.67 -5.91 6.79
C SER A 317 -20.52 -6.91 6.63
N THR A 318 -20.41 -7.84 7.58
CA THR A 318 -19.42 -8.93 7.52
C THR A 318 -19.52 -9.72 6.21
N GLY A 319 -20.73 -9.97 5.70
CA GLY A 319 -20.92 -10.67 4.42
C GLY A 319 -20.36 -9.90 3.20
N GLN A 320 -20.49 -8.57 3.18
CA GLN A 320 -19.89 -7.73 2.13
C GLN A 320 -18.37 -7.79 2.19
N ILE A 321 -17.80 -7.63 3.39
CA ILE A 321 -16.35 -7.70 3.63
C ILE A 321 -15.79 -9.05 3.18
N GLN A 322 -16.46 -10.15 3.55
CA GLN A 322 -16.06 -11.51 3.21
C GLN A 322 -16.14 -11.82 1.72
N LYS A 323 -16.98 -11.11 0.97
CA LYS A 323 -17.10 -11.23 -0.49
C LYS A 323 -16.05 -10.37 -1.19
N VAL A 324 -15.88 -9.13 -0.79
CA VAL A 324 -15.11 -8.12 -1.52
C VAL A 324 -13.60 -8.30 -1.33
N ILE A 325 -13.13 -8.42 -0.09
CA ILE A 325 -11.67 -8.48 0.17
C ILE A 325 -10.99 -9.66 -0.55
N PRO A 326 -11.52 -10.91 -0.51
CA PRO A 326 -10.94 -12.00 -1.29
C PRO A 326 -10.97 -11.75 -2.79
N SER A 327 -12.07 -11.21 -3.32
CA SER A 327 -12.21 -10.92 -4.75
C SER A 327 -11.17 -9.89 -5.25
N VAL A 328 -10.86 -8.87 -4.45
CA VAL A 328 -9.82 -7.89 -4.79
C VAL A 328 -8.44 -8.55 -4.80
N VAL A 329 -8.11 -9.34 -3.77
CA VAL A 329 -6.83 -10.04 -3.69
C VAL A 329 -6.67 -11.03 -4.84
N GLU A 330 -7.70 -11.84 -5.12
CA GLU A 330 -7.70 -12.78 -6.25
C GLU A 330 -7.49 -12.07 -7.58
N THR A 331 -8.27 -11.00 -7.84
CA THR A 331 -8.17 -10.25 -9.09
C THR A 331 -6.79 -9.64 -9.28
N ALA A 332 -6.22 -9.03 -8.24
CA ALA A 332 -4.90 -8.44 -8.29
C ALA A 332 -3.79 -9.47 -8.51
N LEU A 333 -3.85 -10.63 -7.83
CA LEU A 333 -2.92 -11.74 -8.04
C LEU A 333 -3.02 -12.31 -9.47
N ASP A 334 -4.24 -12.55 -9.96
CA ASP A 334 -4.48 -13.05 -11.31
C ASP A 334 -4.02 -12.08 -12.40
N TRP A 335 -4.18 -10.79 -12.14
CA TRP A 335 -3.71 -9.74 -13.07
C TRP A 335 -2.17 -9.67 -13.08
N GLY A 336 -1.52 -10.08 -11.98
CA GLY A 336 -0.06 -10.10 -11.83
C GLY A 336 0.48 -8.84 -11.15
N CYS A 337 -0.29 -8.19 -10.28
CA CYS A 337 0.20 -7.07 -9.47
C CYS A 337 1.41 -7.49 -8.63
N PRO A 338 2.54 -6.76 -8.70
CA PRO A 338 3.73 -7.09 -7.91
C PRO A 338 3.53 -6.90 -6.40
N TYR A 339 2.61 -6.04 -5.99
CA TYR A 339 2.25 -5.78 -4.59
C TYR A 339 0.75 -5.55 -4.44
N ILE A 340 0.20 -5.91 -3.26
CA ILE A 340 -1.21 -5.74 -2.90
C ILE A 340 -1.25 -5.30 -1.44
N VAL A 341 -1.58 -4.02 -1.18
CA VAL A 341 -1.46 -3.42 0.15
C VAL A 341 -2.84 -3.17 0.76
N TYR A 342 -3.14 -3.84 1.86
CA TYR A 342 -4.36 -3.62 2.62
C TYR A 342 -4.30 -2.32 3.42
N TRP A 343 -5.32 -1.50 3.35
CA TRP A 343 -5.54 -0.31 4.15
C TRP A 343 -6.53 -0.61 5.29
N GLN A 344 -6.09 -0.70 6.56
CA GLN A 344 -4.73 -0.65 7.03
C GLN A 344 -4.56 -1.41 8.36
N LEU A 345 -3.42 -1.32 9.00
CA LEU A 345 -3.16 -2.06 10.24
C LEU A 345 -3.99 -1.55 11.41
N TYR A 346 -3.92 -0.24 11.69
CA TYR A 346 -4.65 0.50 12.73
C TYR A 346 -5.43 1.65 12.11
N CYS A 347 -6.72 1.77 12.40
CA CYS A 347 -7.55 2.79 11.77
C CYS A 347 -7.05 4.21 12.05
N ASN A 348 -6.95 5.03 11.01
CA ASN A 348 -6.53 6.43 11.10
C ASN A 348 -7.68 7.43 10.95
N GLU A 349 -8.91 6.95 10.77
CA GLU A 349 -10.09 7.79 10.57
C GLU A 349 -10.99 7.76 11.79
N LEU A 350 -11.10 8.91 12.47
CA LEU A 350 -12.02 9.10 13.60
C LEU A 350 -13.46 9.27 13.12
N GLU A 351 -14.43 8.78 13.88
CA GLU A 351 -15.85 9.12 13.70
C GLU A 351 -16.09 10.58 14.13
N ASP A 352 -15.56 10.99 15.27
CA ASP A 352 -15.53 12.41 15.68
C ASP A 352 -14.10 12.95 15.65
N ARG A 353 -13.85 13.95 14.80
CA ARG A 353 -12.51 14.57 14.66
C ARG A 353 -12.01 15.26 15.95
N LYS A 354 -12.89 15.50 16.92
CA LYS A 354 -12.53 16.09 18.22
C LYS A 354 -12.15 15.03 19.26
N GLN A 355 -12.23 13.74 18.92
CA GLN A 355 -11.86 12.65 19.81
C GLN A 355 -10.41 12.79 20.29
N LEU A 356 -10.20 12.65 21.60
CA LEU A 356 -8.86 12.62 22.19
C LEU A 356 -8.12 11.34 21.80
N LEU A 357 -6.83 11.45 21.58
CA LEU A 357 -5.93 10.34 21.25
C LEU A 357 -5.12 9.90 22.47
N PRO A 358 -4.77 8.62 22.60
CA PRO A 358 -5.22 7.51 21.75
C PRO A 358 -6.69 7.14 22.00
N VAL A 359 -7.37 6.57 21.00
CA VAL A 359 -8.72 6.01 21.19
C VAL A 359 -8.64 4.59 21.76
N HIS A 360 -9.67 4.20 22.53
CA HIS A 360 -9.74 2.87 23.16
C HIS A 360 -11.03 2.10 22.79
N SER A 361 -11.97 2.74 22.10
CA SER A 361 -13.22 2.13 21.67
C SER A 361 -13.22 1.87 20.17
N ASN A 362 -13.72 0.71 19.77
CA ASN A 362 -13.90 0.34 18.37
C ASN A 362 -14.86 1.31 17.65
N ASP A 363 -15.85 1.88 18.35
CA ASP A 363 -16.82 2.82 17.78
C ASP A 363 -16.26 4.24 17.57
N ALA A 364 -15.07 4.53 18.10
CA ALA A 364 -14.45 5.85 17.97
C ALA A 364 -13.83 6.09 16.57
N VAL A 365 -13.70 5.05 15.75
CA VAL A 365 -13.07 5.07 14.44
C VAL A 365 -13.91 4.36 13.38
N ARG A 366 -13.66 4.66 12.10
CA ARG A 366 -14.48 4.17 10.98
C ARG A 366 -14.32 2.68 10.65
N GLY A 367 -13.27 2.04 11.16
CA GLY A 367 -13.11 0.58 11.02
C GLY A 367 -12.19 0.12 9.88
N PHE A 368 -11.34 1.00 9.33
CA PHE A 368 -10.24 0.61 8.44
C PHE A 368 -9.09 0.00 9.26
N TRP A 369 -9.18 -1.28 9.59
CA TRP A 369 -8.21 -1.95 10.45
C TRP A 369 -8.00 -3.43 10.14
N LEU A 370 -6.86 -3.93 10.50
CA LEU A 370 -6.60 -5.35 10.72
C LEU A 370 -6.65 -5.69 12.21
N ILE A 371 -6.24 -4.74 13.08
CA ILE A 371 -6.29 -4.87 14.53
C ILE A 371 -7.10 -3.71 15.07
N ARG A 372 -8.09 -4.00 15.92
CA ARG A 372 -9.00 -3.01 16.49
C ARG A 372 -8.39 -2.30 17.71
N PRO A 373 -8.96 -1.17 18.16
CA PRO A 373 -8.53 -0.48 19.38
C PRO A 373 -8.49 -1.36 20.64
N ASP A 374 -9.34 -2.37 20.74
CA ASP A 374 -9.35 -3.33 21.84
C ASP A 374 -8.31 -4.47 21.69
N GLY A 375 -7.43 -4.41 20.68
CA GLY A 375 -6.42 -5.41 20.37
C GLY A 375 -6.95 -6.66 19.63
N SER A 376 -8.26 -6.79 19.44
CA SER A 376 -8.83 -7.94 18.74
C SER A 376 -8.53 -7.90 17.25
N LYS A 377 -8.35 -9.08 16.64
CA LYS A 377 -8.02 -9.24 15.23
C LYS A 377 -9.30 -9.25 14.38
N ALA A 378 -9.34 -8.37 13.37
CA ALA A 378 -10.44 -8.28 12.41
C ALA A 378 -10.55 -9.53 11.53
N TRP A 379 -11.65 -9.67 10.81
CA TRP A 379 -11.80 -10.77 9.86
C TRP A 379 -10.74 -10.74 8.76
N ALA A 380 -10.42 -9.55 8.25
CA ALA A 380 -9.38 -9.37 7.23
C ALA A 380 -7.98 -9.80 7.72
N TRP A 381 -7.64 -9.60 9.01
CA TRP A 381 -6.44 -10.19 9.59
C TRP A 381 -6.43 -11.70 9.47
N LYS A 382 -7.52 -12.37 9.85
CA LYS A 382 -7.61 -13.83 9.85
C LYS A 382 -7.49 -14.41 8.44
N LEU A 383 -8.09 -13.74 7.45
CA LEU A 383 -7.94 -14.09 6.04
C LEU A 383 -6.47 -13.97 5.59
N SER A 384 -5.86 -12.80 5.82
CA SER A 384 -4.48 -12.53 5.41
C SER A 384 -3.50 -13.49 6.09
N TYR A 385 -3.64 -13.71 7.39
CA TYR A 385 -2.83 -14.69 8.13
C TYR A 385 -2.97 -16.10 7.53
N GLY A 386 -4.21 -16.52 7.19
CA GLY A 386 -4.44 -17.81 6.53
C GLY A 386 -3.78 -17.92 5.16
N LEU A 387 -3.75 -16.84 4.36
CA LEU A 387 -3.08 -16.81 3.05
C LEU A 387 -1.55 -16.85 3.19
N LEU A 388 -1.00 -16.10 4.15
CA LEU A 388 0.44 -15.92 4.33
C LEU A 388 1.12 -17.11 5.03
N SER A 389 0.37 -17.89 5.84
CA SER A 389 0.85 -19.10 6.51
C SER A 389 0.84 -20.36 5.64
N LEU A 390 0.41 -20.29 4.38
CA LEU A 390 0.37 -21.45 3.46
C LEU A 390 1.74 -21.84 2.88
N GLY A 391 2.80 -21.15 3.23
CA GLY A 391 4.14 -21.37 2.72
C GLY A 391 5.12 -22.09 3.67
N ASP A 392 4.67 -22.40 4.88
CA ASP A 392 5.48 -23.08 5.91
C ASP A 392 5.27 -24.61 5.90
#